data_e2a28f63ef8d39a5e1302ea7d939c78e
#
_entry.id   e2a28f63ef8d39a5e1302ea7d939c78e
#
_cell.length_a   1.000
_cell.length_b   1.000
_cell.length_c   1.000
_cell.angle_alpha   90.00
_cell.angle_beta   90.00
_cell.angle_gamma   90.00
#
_symmetry.space_group_name_H-M   'P 1'
#
loop_
_entity.id
_entity.type
_entity.pdbx_description
1 polymer ?
#
loop_
_entity_poly.entity_id
_entity_poly.type
_entity_poly.pdbx_seq_one_letter_code
_entity_poly.pdbx_strand_id
1 'polypeptide(L)'
;QSSVLVLISDEISVDSKLEKIVPNTKQNRQKFWEMFESDKLPWVINHFTKNGYLIKKDAAQLILDLVENNTEALKQECSRFFVCFSKDHEITETDVESILTHSREENVFSLFNQMCNTSITVEKRFESSLEILHNIMANDENFAISLSNGLASCFRKLVVWHKLHVENEYIGKDELKYKGFSGSTIQNQYRKAAKVWTLGQATAILANISNLSVETRIGGTLLENTMFDVLLYQIIVKKGASINSIDKEEF
;
A
#
# COMPACT_ATOMS: atom_id res chain seq x y z
N GLN A 1 10.89 -47.65 -10.13
CA GLN A 1 10.62 -46.44 -9.34
C GLN A 1 10.65 -45.24 -10.27
N SER A 2 9.56 -44.51 -10.38
CA SER A 2 9.51 -43.23 -11.13
C SER A 2 9.70 -42.07 -10.13
N SER A 3 10.70 -41.28 -10.34
CA SER A 3 10.94 -40.03 -9.57
C SER A 3 10.42 -38.84 -10.35
N VAL A 4 9.82 -37.89 -9.67
CA VAL A 4 9.37 -36.61 -10.23
C VAL A 4 10.26 -35.51 -9.66
N LEU A 5 10.85 -34.70 -10.52
CA LEU A 5 11.61 -33.52 -10.14
C LEU A 5 10.76 -32.26 -10.44
N VAL A 6 10.50 -31.47 -9.42
CA VAL A 6 9.82 -30.17 -9.54
C VAL A 6 10.86 -29.08 -9.29
N LEU A 7 11.04 -28.18 -10.25
CA LEU A 7 11.88 -26.99 -10.14
C LEU A 7 10.99 -25.77 -10.01
N ILE A 8 11.18 -24.97 -8.97
CA ILE A 8 10.48 -23.72 -8.72
C ILE A 8 11.50 -22.58 -8.81
N SER A 9 11.15 -21.50 -9.49
CA SER A 9 11.99 -20.31 -9.63
C SER A 9 11.13 -19.06 -9.69
N ASP A 10 11.58 -18.00 -9.05
CA ASP A 10 10.98 -16.65 -9.10
C ASP A 10 11.52 -15.83 -10.27
N GLU A 11 12.46 -16.40 -11.05
CA GLU A 11 13.04 -15.74 -12.21
C GLU A 11 12.05 -15.66 -13.38
N ILE A 12 12.03 -14.51 -14.06
CA ILE A 12 11.14 -14.25 -15.22
C ILE A 12 11.50 -15.16 -16.41
N SER A 13 12.78 -15.51 -16.54
CA SER A 13 13.30 -16.35 -17.61
C SER A 13 14.01 -17.58 -17.10
N VAL A 14 13.90 -18.68 -17.82
CA VAL A 14 14.61 -19.92 -17.53
C VAL A 14 15.95 -19.88 -18.26
N ASP A 15 17.03 -20.30 -17.58
CA ASP A 15 18.35 -20.45 -18.20
C ASP A 15 18.29 -21.29 -19.48
N SER A 16 18.99 -20.85 -20.51
CA SER A 16 18.98 -21.48 -21.84
C SER A 16 19.45 -22.95 -21.85
N LYS A 17 20.26 -23.35 -20.85
CA LYS A 17 20.70 -24.76 -20.71
C LYS A 17 19.56 -25.61 -20.15
N LEU A 18 18.79 -25.08 -19.19
CA LEU A 18 17.59 -25.75 -18.67
C LEU A 18 16.49 -25.82 -19.73
N GLU A 19 16.36 -24.81 -20.57
CA GLU A 19 15.41 -24.83 -21.69
C GLU A 19 15.62 -25.96 -22.67
N LYS A 20 16.87 -26.33 -22.91
CA LYS A 20 17.21 -27.46 -23.79
C LYS A 20 16.87 -28.82 -23.18
N ILE A 21 16.92 -28.93 -21.85
CA ILE A 21 16.65 -30.17 -21.12
C ILE A 21 15.16 -30.34 -20.84
N VAL A 22 14.47 -29.26 -20.49
CA VAL A 22 13.04 -29.26 -20.17
C VAL A 22 12.29 -28.49 -21.25
N PRO A 23 11.69 -29.18 -22.22
CA PRO A 23 10.97 -28.52 -23.32
C PRO A 23 9.83 -27.65 -22.80
N ASN A 24 9.61 -26.52 -23.46
CA ASN A 24 8.53 -25.59 -23.10
C ASN A 24 7.16 -26.13 -23.56
N THR A 25 6.65 -27.11 -22.85
CA THR A 25 5.31 -27.67 -23.06
C THR A 25 4.43 -27.37 -21.84
N LYS A 26 3.10 -27.29 -22.05
CA LYS A 26 2.14 -27.10 -20.96
C LYS A 26 2.24 -28.16 -19.85
N GLN A 27 2.80 -29.34 -20.16
CA GLN A 27 2.98 -30.41 -19.21
C GLN A 27 4.24 -30.26 -18.36
N ASN A 28 5.28 -29.60 -18.90
CA ASN A 28 6.60 -29.53 -18.28
C ASN A 28 6.91 -28.17 -17.67
N ARG A 29 6.19 -27.11 -18.06
CA ARG A 29 6.41 -25.76 -17.55
C ARG A 29 5.08 -25.06 -17.33
N GLN A 30 4.95 -24.43 -16.17
CA GLN A 30 3.85 -23.53 -15.86
C GLN A 30 4.42 -22.22 -15.36
N LYS A 31 4.03 -21.11 -16.01
CA LYS A 31 4.31 -19.76 -15.53
C LYS A 31 3.12 -19.27 -14.74
N PHE A 32 3.38 -18.80 -13.53
CA PHE A 32 2.42 -18.12 -12.69
C PHE A 32 2.70 -16.62 -12.80
N TRP A 33 1.78 -15.90 -13.41
CA TRP A 33 1.87 -14.45 -13.55
C TRP A 33 1.19 -13.79 -12.36
N GLU A 34 1.68 -12.61 -11.98
CA GLU A 34 0.93 -11.77 -11.07
C GLU A 34 -0.45 -11.46 -11.64
N MET A 35 -1.44 -11.35 -10.76
CA MET A 35 -2.79 -11.00 -11.20
C MET A 35 -2.83 -9.58 -11.73
N PHE A 36 -3.48 -9.40 -12.89
CA PHE A 36 -3.81 -8.06 -13.38
C PHE A 36 -4.78 -7.36 -12.43
N GLU A 37 -4.71 -6.03 -12.36
CA GLU A 37 -5.62 -5.23 -11.51
C GLU A 37 -7.11 -5.57 -11.74
N SER A 38 -7.50 -5.82 -13.01
CA SER A 38 -8.85 -6.21 -13.39
C SER A 38 -9.31 -7.54 -12.77
N ASP A 39 -8.37 -8.42 -12.44
CA ASP A 39 -8.66 -9.79 -12.03
C ASP A 39 -8.70 -9.95 -10.50
N LYS A 40 -8.17 -8.98 -9.77
CA LYS A 40 -8.06 -9.03 -8.31
C LYS A 40 -9.42 -9.02 -7.62
N LEU A 41 -10.29 -8.09 -7.98
CA LEU A 41 -11.62 -7.99 -7.38
C LEU A 41 -12.47 -9.24 -7.62
N PRO A 42 -12.57 -9.77 -8.85
CA PRO A 42 -13.21 -11.06 -9.11
C PRO A 42 -12.57 -12.21 -8.32
N TRP A 43 -11.24 -12.19 -8.17
CA TRP A 43 -10.52 -13.22 -7.44
C TRP A 43 -10.89 -13.22 -5.95
N VAL A 44 -10.91 -12.06 -5.28
CA VAL A 44 -11.31 -11.94 -3.87
C VAL A 44 -12.72 -12.47 -3.68
N ILE A 45 -13.69 -12.00 -4.46
CA ILE A 45 -15.09 -12.44 -4.36
C ILE A 45 -15.19 -13.98 -4.55
N ASN A 46 -14.46 -14.50 -5.53
CA ASN A 46 -14.45 -15.94 -5.84
C ASN A 46 -13.77 -16.76 -4.71
N HIS A 47 -12.73 -16.18 -4.07
CA HIS A 47 -12.05 -16.81 -2.95
C HIS A 47 -12.99 -16.97 -1.73
N PHE A 48 -13.75 -15.93 -1.38
CA PHE A 48 -14.78 -16.02 -0.34
C PHE A 48 -15.86 -17.02 -0.71
N THR A 49 -16.41 -16.95 -1.92
CA THR A 49 -17.48 -17.87 -2.39
C THR A 49 -17.02 -19.32 -2.39
N LYS A 50 -15.80 -19.62 -2.84
CA LYS A 50 -15.24 -20.99 -2.81
C LYS A 50 -15.09 -21.56 -1.41
N ASN A 51 -14.89 -20.71 -0.41
CA ASN A 51 -14.82 -21.12 0.99
C ASN A 51 -16.19 -21.08 1.70
N GLY A 52 -17.27 -20.80 0.96
CA GLY A 52 -18.64 -20.79 1.46
C GLY A 52 -19.05 -19.53 2.21
N TYR A 53 -18.36 -18.41 1.96
CA TYR A 53 -18.66 -17.10 2.55
C TYR A 53 -19.21 -16.14 1.50
N LEU A 54 -20.06 -15.23 1.94
CA LEU A 54 -20.56 -14.11 1.13
C LEU A 54 -19.80 -12.84 1.51
N ILE A 55 -19.46 -12.04 0.50
CA ILE A 55 -18.79 -10.76 0.71
C ILE A 55 -19.42 -9.70 -0.22
N LYS A 56 -19.68 -8.52 0.32
CA LYS A 56 -20.12 -7.38 -0.48
C LYS A 56 -18.99 -6.90 -1.39
N LYS A 57 -19.35 -6.46 -2.59
CA LYS A 57 -18.38 -5.98 -3.58
C LYS A 57 -17.51 -4.84 -3.03
N ASP A 58 -18.11 -3.92 -2.26
CA ASP A 58 -17.41 -2.78 -1.68
C ASP A 58 -16.45 -3.22 -0.56
N ALA A 59 -16.82 -4.24 0.23
CA ALA A 59 -15.92 -4.90 1.19
C ALA A 59 -14.74 -5.59 0.51
N ALA A 60 -14.97 -6.31 -0.58
CA ALA A 60 -13.90 -6.95 -1.36
C ALA A 60 -12.95 -5.91 -1.97
N GLN A 61 -13.46 -4.78 -2.44
CA GLN A 61 -12.63 -3.69 -2.91
C GLN A 61 -11.83 -3.04 -1.78
N LEU A 62 -12.40 -2.89 -0.59
CA LEU A 62 -11.71 -2.36 0.57
C LEU A 62 -10.55 -3.27 1.00
N ILE A 63 -10.71 -4.59 0.94
CA ILE A 63 -9.60 -5.54 1.17
C ILE A 63 -8.44 -5.25 0.20
N LEU A 64 -8.73 -5.09 -1.10
CA LEU A 64 -7.71 -4.80 -2.10
C LEU A 64 -7.00 -3.45 -1.88
N ASP A 65 -7.72 -2.49 -1.32
CA ASP A 65 -7.18 -1.16 -1.04
C ASP A 65 -6.30 -1.14 0.22
N LEU A 66 -6.51 -2.08 1.14
CA LEU A 66 -5.81 -2.16 2.43
C LEU A 66 -4.67 -3.20 2.45
N VAL A 67 -4.73 -4.21 1.59
CA VAL A 67 -3.72 -5.28 1.54
C VAL A 67 -2.72 -4.99 0.42
N GLU A 68 -1.45 -5.27 0.67
CA GLU A 68 -0.40 -5.14 -0.33
C GLU A 68 -0.69 -5.94 -1.61
N ASN A 69 -0.15 -5.46 -2.72
CA ASN A 69 -0.37 -6.02 -4.04
C ASN A 69 0.37 -7.36 -4.26
N ASN A 70 0.22 -8.28 -3.31
CA ASN A 70 0.81 -9.61 -3.30
C ASN A 70 -0.31 -10.64 -3.16
N THR A 71 -0.38 -11.61 -4.07
CA THR A 71 -1.42 -12.65 -4.08
C THR A 71 -1.42 -13.52 -2.82
N GLU A 72 -0.24 -13.81 -2.26
CA GLU A 72 -0.13 -14.62 -1.05
C GLU A 72 -0.58 -13.84 0.19
N ALA A 73 -0.16 -12.58 0.33
CA ALA A 73 -0.63 -11.70 1.38
C ALA A 73 -2.16 -11.51 1.31
N LEU A 74 -2.68 -11.28 0.11
CA LEU A 74 -4.12 -11.15 -0.11
C LEU A 74 -4.89 -12.42 0.31
N LYS A 75 -4.38 -13.60 -0.03
CA LYS A 75 -4.96 -14.89 0.35
C LYS A 75 -4.91 -15.09 1.87
N GLN A 76 -3.81 -14.76 2.50
CA GLN A 76 -3.63 -14.87 3.94
C GLN A 76 -4.58 -13.96 4.70
N GLU A 77 -4.68 -12.69 4.31
CA GLU A 77 -5.60 -11.73 4.92
C GLU A 77 -7.08 -12.13 4.69
N CYS A 78 -7.46 -12.59 3.50
CA CYS A 78 -8.79 -13.13 3.25
C CYS A 78 -9.12 -14.34 4.15
N SER A 79 -8.12 -15.20 4.42
CA SER A 79 -8.34 -16.40 5.24
C SER A 79 -8.64 -16.08 6.71
N ARG A 80 -8.24 -14.92 7.22
CA ARG A 80 -8.55 -14.47 8.59
C ARG A 80 -10.05 -14.29 8.81
N PHE A 81 -10.77 -13.84 7.80
CA PHE A 81 -12.23 -13.68 7.87
C PHE A 81 -12.94 -15.00 8.09
N PHE A 82 -12.40 -16.11 7.55
CA PHE A 82 -12.98 -17.45 7.71
C PHE A 82 -12.85 -17.99 9.14
N VAL A 83 -11.95 -17.41 9.93
CA VAL A 83 -11.80 -17.75 11.36
C VAL A 83 -12.69 -16.86 12.22
N CYS A 84 -12.91 -15.60 11.80
CA CYS A 84 -13.60 -14.59 12.60
C CYS A 84 -15.13 -14.62 12.43
N PHE A 85 -15.64 -15.07 11.28
CA PHE A 85 -17.07 -15.02 10.96
C PHE A 85 -17.65 -16.40 10.64
N SER A 86 -18.95 -16.54 10.88
CA SER A 86 -19.71 -17.72 10.44
C SER A 86 -20.05 -17.59 8.95
N LYS A 87 -20.33 -18.74 8.29
CA LYS A 87 -20.67 -18.77 6.85
C LYS A 87 -21.96 -18.05 6.49
N ASP A 88 -22.87 -17.88 7.47
CA ASP A 88 -24.13 -17.18 7.27
C ASP A 88 -24.00 -15.67 7.32
N HIS A 89 -22.81 -15.16 7.73
CA HIS A 89 -22.52 -13.73 7.80
C HIS A 89 -22.04 -13.22 6.45
N GLU A 90 -22.69 -12.18 5.91
CA GLU A 90 -22.23 -11.47 4.73
C GLU A 90 -21.19 -10.43 5.13
N ILE A 91 -19.95 -10.60 4.71
CA ILE A 91 -18.84 -9.71 5.03
C ILE A 91 -19.08 -8.32 4.46
N THR A 92 -19.03 -7.31 5.33
CA THR A 92 -19.27 -5.89 5.02
C THR A 92 -17.97 -5.08 5.13
N GLU A 93 -18.01 -3.81 4.68
CA GLU A 93 -16.87 -2.88 4.85
C GLU A 93 -16.48 -2.71 6.33
N THR A 94 -17.47 -2.65 7.24
CA THR A 94 -17.22 -2.54 8.68
C THR A 94 -16.48 -3.75 9.25
N ASP A 95 -16.78 -4.94 8.74
CA ASP A 95 -16.07 -6.16 9.13
C ASP A 95 -14.62 -6.13 8.65
N VAL A 96 -14.40 -5.69 7.41
CA VAL A 96 -13.07 -5.50 6.85
C VAL A 96 -12.26 -4.49 7.67
N GLU A 97 -12.84 -3.35 8.00
CA GLU A 97 -12.21 -2.35 8.86
C GLU A 97 -11.85 -2.96 10.22
N SER A 98 -12.74 -3.71 10.85
CA SER A 98 -12.48 -4.30 12.17
C SER A 98 -11.35 -5.32 12.17
N ILE A 99 -11.21 -6.14 11.12
CA ILE A 99 -10.20 -7.20 11.05
C ILE A 99 -8.86 -6.68 10.54
N LEU A 100 -8.86 -5.90 9.45
CA LEU A 100 -7.63 -5.46 8.82
C LEU A 100 -7.01 -4.25 9.54
N THR A 101 -7.81 -3.42 10.24
CA THR A 101 -7.28 -2.33 11.08
C THR A 101 -6.73 -2.87 12.41
N HIS A 102 -7.23 -4.00 12.90
CA HIS A 102 -6.73 -4.66 14.11
C HIS A 102 -5.59 -5.65 13.87
N SER A 103 -5.25 -5.93 12.63
CA SER A 103 -3.98 -6.53 12.24
C SER A 103 -2.89 -5.51 12.55
N ARG A 104 -2.34 -5.59 13.76
CA ARG A 104 -1.30 -4.70 14.29
C ARG A 104 0.09 -4.92 13.67
N GLU A 105 0.17 -5.26 12.42
CA GLU A 105 1.36 -4.96 11.66
C GLU A 105 1.21 -3.51 11.20
N GLU A 106 1.94 -2.64 11.83
CA GLU A 106 2.07 -1.26 11.41
C GLU A 106 2.56 -1.28 9.96
N ASN A 107 1.77 -0.70 9.09
CA ASN A 107 2.04 -0.67 7.66
C ASN A 107 2.00 0.78 7.13
N VAL A 108 2.33 0.95 5.87
CA VAL A 108 2.36 2.27 5.23
C VAL A 108 1.02 3.01 5.33
N PHE A 109 -0.11 2.29 5.36
CA PHE A 109 -1.43 2.91 5.45
C PHE A 109 -1.72 3.41 6.87
N SER A 110 -1.30 2.68 7.91
CA SER A 110 -1.37 3.14 9.30
C SER A 110 -0.49 4.36 9.51
N LEU A 111 0.72 4.37 8.94
CA LEU A 111 1.62 5.51 8.93
C LEU A 111 0.98 6.72 8.24
N PHE A 112 0.44 6.55 7.02
CA PHE A 112 -0.21 7.64 6.29
C PHE A 112 -1.43 8.17 7.05
N ASN A 113 -2.23 7.30 7.67
CA ASN A 113 -3.38 7.72 8.47
C ASN A 113 -2.96 8.53 9.70
N GLN A 114 -1.89 8.12 10.39
CA GLN A 114 -1.33 8.88 11.52
C GLN A 114 -0.79 10.25 11.07
N MET A 115 -0.10 10.32 9.94
CA MET A 115 0.35 11.58 9.34
C MET A 115 -0.81 12.54 9.01
N CYS A 116 -2.01 12.00 8.74
CA CYS A 116 -3.22 12.79 8.47
C CYS A 116 -3.99 13.22 9.74
N ASN A 117 -3.55 12.82 10.93
CA ASN A 117 -4.27 13.07 12.17
C ASN A 117 -4.15 14.54 12.60
N THR A 118 -5.20 15.32 12.33
CA THR A 118 -5.28 16.75 12.68
C THR A 118 -5.79 17.00 14.10
N SER A 119 -6.15 15.96 14.85
CA SER A 119 -6.66 16.08 16.23
C SER A 119 -5.57 16.31 17.26
N ILE A 120 -4.30 16.19 16.86
CA ILE A 120 -3.10 16.35 17.70
C ILE A 120 -2.18 17.41 17.10
N THR A 121 -1.23 17.91 17.89
CA THR A 121 -0.23 18.90 17.42
C THR A 121 0.70 18.30 16.37
N VAL A 122 1.40 19.13 15.62
CA VAL A 122 2.34 18.69 14.57
C VAL A 122 3.47 17.86 15.16
N GLU A 123 4.01 18.29 16.31
CA GLU A 123 5.08 17.60 17.04
C GLU A 123 4.63 16.19 17.46
N LYS A 124 3.48 16.09 18.11
CA LYS A 124 2.92 14.82 18.57
C LYS A 124 2.58 13.89 17.40
N ARG A 125 2.13 14.46 16.29
CA ARG A 125 1.86 13.72 15.06
C ARG A 125 3.15 13.17 14.45
N PHE A 126 4.23 13.95 14.47
CA PHE A 126 5.53 13.52 14.01
C PHE A 126 6.11 12.41 14.91
N GLU A 127 6.10 12.58 16.22
CA GLU A 127 6.56 11.55 17.19
C GLU A 127 5.82 10.22 17.00
N SER A 128 4.48 10.24 17.01
CA SER A 128 3.70 9.01 16.83
C SER A 128 3.88 8.38 15.44
N SER A 129 4.15 9.18 14.42
CA SER A 129 4.46 8.67 13.07
C SER A 129 5.85 8.06 13.00
N LEU A 130 6.85 8.59 13.76
CA LEU A 130 8.17 7.99 13.91
C LEU A 130 8.11 6.62 14.57
N GLU A 131 7.31 6.46 15.63
CA GLU A 131 7.12 5.17 16.29
C GLU A 131 6.60 4.11 15.30
N ILE A 132 5.57 4.45 14.51
CA ILE A 132 5.03 3.57 13.48
C ILE A 132 6.09 3.25 12.41
N LEU A 133 6.81 4.27 11.94
CA LEU A 133 7.87 4.12 10.96
C LEU A 133 8.96 3.15 11.44
N HIS A 134 9.45 3.33 12.67
CA HIS A 134 10.48 2.48 13.26
C HIS A 134 10.00 1.04 13.46
N ASN A 135 8.72 0.83 13.79
CA ASN A 135 8.14 -0.51 13.89
C ASN A 135 8.04 -1.20 12.52
N ILE A 136 7.70 -0.47 11.45
CA ILE A 136 7.74 -0.99 10.09
C ILE A 136 9.17 -1.41 9.72
N MET A 137 10.15 -0.55 9.97
CA MET A 137 11.57 -0.83 9.69
C MET A 137 12.11 -2.03 10.46
N ALA A 138 11.66 -2.24 11.70
CA ALA A 138 12.11 -3.35 12.53
C ALA A 138 11.53 -4.71 12.08
N ASN A 139 10.39 -4.71 11.41
CA ASN A 139 9.65 -5.92 11.05
C ASN A 139 9.84 -6.35 9.58
N ASP A 140 10.40 -5.50 8.71
CA ASP A 140 10.59 -5.77 7.28
C ASP A 140 12.04 -5.45 6.86
N GLU A 141 12.81 -6.45 6.48
CA GLU A 141 14.20 -6.27 6.00
C GLU A 141 14.25 -5.49 4.68
N ASN A 142 13.18 -5.49 3.89
CA ASN A 142 13.07 -4.79 2.61
C ASN A 142 12.19 -3.54 2.70
N PHE A 143 12.00 -3.00 3.91
CA PHE A 143 11.11 -1.88 4.19
C PHE A 143 11.31 -0.67 3.26
N ALA A 144 12.54 -0.40 2.82
CA ALA A 144 12.84 0.77 2.01
C ALA A 144 12.07 0.80 0.69
N ILE A 145 11.91 -0.36 0.06
CA ILE A 145 11.19 -0.50 -1.21
C ILE A 145 9.68 -0.46 -0.97
N SER A 146 9.18 -1.25 -0.02
CA SER A 146 7.75 -1.34 0.29
C SER A 146 7.21 0.00 0.80
N LEU A 147 7.94 0.65 1.72
CA LEU A 147 7.59 1.94 2.30
C LEU A 147 7.60 3.07 1.26
N SER A 148 8.65 3.17 0.43
CA SER A 148 8.71 4.17 -0.65
C SER A 148 7.57 4.00 -1.65
N ASN A 149 7.29 2.79 -2.10
CA ASN A 149 6.23 2.51 -3.05
C ASN A 149 4.84 2.78 -2.45
N GLY A 150 4.62 2.38 -1.21
CA GLY A 150 3.36 2.58 -0.50
C GLY A 150 3.08 4.07 -0.23
N LEU A 151 4.07 4.83 0.28
CA LEU A 151 3.94 6.27 0.46
C LEU A 151 3.70 6.99 -0.88
N ALA A 152 4.45 6.62 -1.93
CA ALA A 152 4.22 7.18 -3.25
C ALA A 152 2.80 6.90 -3.76
N SER A 153 2.27 5.71 -3.53
CA SER A 153 0.89 5.36 -3.88
C SER A 153 -0.12 6.24 -3.13
N CYS A 154 0.04 6.42 -1.81
CA CYS A 154 -0.82 7.27 -1.00
C CYS A 154 -0.82 8.72 -1.51
N PHE A 155 0.36 9.30 -1.78
CA PHE A 155 0.44 10.67 -2.25
C PHE A 155 0.01 10.85 -3.71
N ARG A 156 0.19 9.85 -4.59
CA ARG A 156 -0.42 9.87 -5.94
C ARG A 156 -1.94 9.90 -5.86
N LYS A 157 -2.54 9.06 -5.01
CA LYS A 157 -4.00 9.10 -4.76
C LYS A 157 -4.42 10.46 -4.20
N LEU A 158 -3.64 11.08 -3.29
CA LEU A 158 -3.93 12.43 -2.79
C LEU A 158 -3.91 13.50 -3.89
N VAL A 159 -2.96 13.42 -4.81
CA VAL A 159 -2.91 14.31 -6.00
C VAL A 159 -4.16 14.12 -6.87
N VAL A 160 -4.57 12.87 -7.11
CA VAL A 160 -5.81 12.57 -7.85
C VAL A 160 -7.03 13.12 -7.11
N TRP A 161 -7.09 12.96 -5.78
CA TRP A 161 -8.16 13.53 -4.95
C TRP A 161 -8.30 15.05 -5.12
N HIS A 162 -7.18 15.77 -5.03
CA HIS A 162 -7.17 17.22 -5.22
C HIS A 162 -7.63 17.62 -6.63
N LYS A 163 -7.13 16.96 -7.69
CA LYS A 163 -7.51 17.27 -9.06
C LYS A 163 -9.01 17.10 -9.27
N LEU A 164 -9.59 16.02 -8.77
CA LEU A 164 -11.02 15.78 -8.86
C LEU A 164 -11.84 16.91 -8.22
N HIS A 165 -11.42 17.41 -7.06
CA HIS A 165 -12.14 18.45 -6.32
C HIS A 165 -11.87 19.87 -6.81
N VAL A 166 -10.87 20.09 -7.69
CA VAL A 166 -10.67 21.36 -8.40
C VAL A 166 -11.58 21.45 -9.63
N GLU A 167 -11.76 20.33 -10.32
CA GLU A 167 -12.53 20.27 -11.57
C GLU A 167 -14.06 20.24 -11.31
N ASN A 168 -14.49 19.68 -10.17
CA ASN A 168 -15.90 19.51 -9.85
C ASN A 168 -16.19 19.83 -8.36
N GLU A 169 -17.08 20.74 -8.11
CA GLU A 169 -17.54 21.08 -6.74
C GLU A 169 -18.34 19.91 -6.12
N TYR A 170 -18.97 19.09 -6.96
CA TYR A 170 -19.71 17.89 -6.56
C TYR A 170 -19.31 16.70 -7.41
N ILE A 171 -18.68 15.71 -6.77
CA ILE A 171 -18.23 14.47 -7.42
C ILE A 171 -19.20 13.34 -7.05
N GLY A 172 -19.71 12.66 -8.07
CA GLY A 172 -20.58 11.50 -7.89
C GLY A 172 -19.86 10.33 -7.24
N LYS A 173 -20.60 9.52 -6.45
CA LYS A 173 -20.04 8.33 -5.80
C LYS A 173 -19.41 7.35 -6.79
N ASP A 174 -19.99 7.20 -7.97
CA ASP A 174 -19.51 6.29 -9.02
C ASP A 174 -18.19 6.78 -9.62
N GLU A 175 -18.00 8.08 -9.76
CA GLU A 175 -16.77 8.69 -10.24
C GLU A 175 -15.65 8.51 -9.22
N LEU A 176 -15.91 8.77 -7.93
CA LEU A 176 -14.96 8.52 -6.84
C LEU A 176 -14.55 7.03 -6.82
N LYS A 177 -15.51 6.12 -6.98
CA LYS A 177 -15.25 4.68 -7.02
C LYS A 177 -14.38 4.30 -8.23
N TYR A 178 -14.67 4.84 -9.41
CA TYR A 178 -13.87 4.60 -10.62
C TYR A 178 -12.42 5.10 -10.48
N LYS A 179 -12.21 6.18 -9.72
CA LYS A 179 -10.87 6.74 -9.45
C LYS A 179 -10.15 6.09 -8.26
N GLY A 180 -10.69 4.99 -7.70
CA GLY A 180 -10.07 4.22 -6.63
C GLY A 180 -10.35 4.75 -5.22
N PHE A 181 -11.42 5.52 -5.03
CA PHE A 181 -11.90 5.98 -3.72
C PHE A 181 -13.23 5.28 -3.37
N SER A 182 -13.20 3.95 -3.39
CA SER A 182 -14.33 3.13 -2.96
C SER A 182 -14.38 3.10 -1.42
N GLY A 183 -15.57 3.24 -0.88
CA GLY A 183 -15.80 3.20 0.56
C GLY A 183 -15.63 4.55 1.29
N SER A 184 -16.37 4.66 2.38
CA SER A 184 -16.44 5.90 3.20
C SER A 184 -15.14 6.15 3.95
N THR A 185 -14.44 5.10 4.37
CA THR A 185 -13.19 5.18 5.13
C THR A 185 -12.07 5.80 4.31
N ILE A 186 -11.86 5.30 3.09
CA ILE A 186 -10.84 5.84 2.18
C ILE A 186 -11.17 7.29 1.82
N GLN A 187 -12.42 7.60 1.49
CA GLN A 187 -12.83 8.97 1.20
C GLN A 187 -12.59 9.91 2.39
N ASN A 188 -12.89 9.46 3.61
CA ASN A 188 -12.65 10.23 4.82
C ASN A 188 -11.14 10.43 5.09
N GLN A 189 -10.33 9.42 4.84
CA GLN A 189 -8.87 9.50 4.94
C GLN A 189 -8.30 10.55 3.98
N TYR A 190 -8.65 10.49 2.69
CA TYR A 190 -8.16 11.46 1.71
C TYR A 190 -8.76 12.87 1.90
N ARG A 191 -9.98 12.98 2.44
CA ARG A 191 -10.55 14.25 2.87
C ARG A 191 -9.76 14.88 4.03
N LYS A 192 -9.29 14.07 5.00
CA LYS A 192 -8.40 14.53 6.07
C LYS A 192 -7.03 14.90 5.50
N ALA A 193 -6.44 14.06 4.65
CA ALA A 193 -5.15 14.32 4.02
C ALA A 193 -5.14 15.63 3.20
N ALA A 194 -6.21 15.89 2.46
CA ALA A 194 -6.36 17.12 1.68
C ALA A 194 -6.45 18.40 2.53
N LYS A 195 -6.81 18.30 3.81
CA LYS A 195 -6.75 19.42 4.76
C LYS A 195 -5.32 19.64 5.28
N VAL A 196 -4.48 18.62 5.28
CA VAL A 196 -3.09 18.69 5.78
C VAL A 196 -2.15 19.20 4.69
N TRP A 197 -2.29 18.68 3.47
CA TRP A 197 -1.41 19.00 2.34
C TRP A 197 -2.20 19.54 1.15
N THR A 198 -1.74 20.62 0.57
CA THR A 198 -2.24 21.15 -0.71
C THR A 198 -1.78 20.29 -1.88
N LEU A 199 -2.35 20.49 -3.08
CA LEU A 199 -1.92 19.80 -4.30
C LEU A 199 -0.42 20.01 -4.58
N GLY A 200 0.08 21.25 -4.42
CA GLY A 200 1.50 21.57 -4.63
C GLY A 200 2.39 20.86 -3.63
N GLN A 201 2.00 20.84 -2.34
CA GLN A 201 2.71 20.11 -1.28
C GLN A 201 2.73 18.61 -1.52
N ALA A 202 1.60 18.01 -1.88
CA ALA A 202 1.53 16.59 -2.21
C ALA A 202 2.43 16.21 -3.41
N THR A 203 2.53 17.09 -4.40
CA THR A 203 3.43 16.91 -5.56
C THR A 203 4.91 17.03 -5.16
N ALA A 204 5.25 17.99 -4.30
CA ALA A 204 6.60 18.13 -3.77
C ALA A 204 7.02 16.93 -2.92
N ILE A 205 6.11 16.42 -2.08
CA ILE A 205 6.34 15.21 -1.28
C ILE A 205 6.60 14.00 -2.20
N LEU A 206 5.85 13.84 -3.28
CA LEU A 206 6.11 12.77 -4.26
C LEU A 206 7.50 12.88 -4.87
N ALA A 207 8.00 14.08 -5.16
CA ALA A 207 9.35 14.28 -5.64
C ALA A 207 10.39 13.86 -4.60
N ASN A 208 10.18 14.23 -3.32
CA ASN A 208 11.08 13.83 -2.22
C ASN A 208 11.11 12.30 -2.03
N ILE A 209 9.95 11.63 -2.08
CA ILE A 209 9.87 10.16 -2.01
C ILE A 209 10.63 9.52 -3.19
N SER A 210 10.48 10.07 -4.40
CA SER A 210 11.16 9.56 -5.58
C SER A 210 12.67 9.72 -5.49
N ASN A 211 13.16 10.85 -5.00
CA ASN A 211 14.59 11.11 -4.79
C ASN A 211 15.15 10.12 -3.75
N LEU A 212 14.47 9.97 -2.61
CA LEU A 212 14.86 9.00 -1.59
C LEU A 212 14.95 7.57 -2.16
N SER A 213 13.95 7.15 -2.95
CA SER A 213 13.96 5.82 -3.58
C SER A 213 15.13 5.59 -4.54
N VAL A 214 15.69 6.65 -5.13
CA VAL A 214 16.91 6.57 -5.94
C VAL A 214 18.15 6.53 -5.04
N GLU A 215 18.20 7.36 -4.02
CA GLU A 215 19.34 7.47 -3.09
C GLU A 215 19.54 6.18 -2.29
N THR A 216 18.48 5.54 -1.81
CA THR A 216 18.56 4.25 -1.10
C THR A 216 19.09 3.12 -1.99
N ARG A 217 18.80 3.14 -3.29
CA ARG A 217 19.36 2.15 -4.24
C ARG A 217 20.83 2.35 -4.54
N ILE A 218 21.33 3.57 -4.44
CA ILE A 218 22.72 3.93 -4.78
C ILE A 218 23.61 3.90 -3.53
N GLY A 219 23.10 4.34 -2.38
CA GLY A 219 23.88 4.63 -1.18
C GLY A 219 24.09 3.47 -0.21
N GLY A 220 23.42 2.31 -0.41
CA GLY A 220 23.48 1.18 0.53
C GLY A 220 22.74 1.42 1.85
N THR A 221 22.63 0.37 2.66
CA THR A 221 21.69 0.27 3.80
C THR A 221 22.06 1.08 5.05
N LEU A 222 23.28 1.62 5.16
CA LEU A 222 23.80 2.15 6.42
C LEU A 222 23.07 3.40 6.94
N LEU A 223 22.46 4.20 6.05
CA LEU A 223 21.78 5.45 6.39
C LEU A 223 20.27 5.42 6.09
N GLU A 224 19.75 4.30 5.61
CA GLU A 224 18.35 4.20 5.17
C GLU A 224 17.36 4.64 6.25
N ASN A 225 17.52 4.18 7.49
CA ASN A 225 16.64 4.55 8.60
C ASN A 225 16.60 6.06 8.81
N THR A 226 17.79 6.69 8.87
CA THR A 226 17.89 8.15 9.04
C THR A 226 17.28 8.91 7.85
N MET A 227 17.45 8.40 6.65
CA MET A 227 16.86 9.01 5.44
C MET A 227 15.33 8.98 5.47
N PHE A 228 14.74 7.91 5.98
CA PHE A 228 13.27 7.84 6.15
C PHE A 228 12.78 8.72 7.31
N ASP A 229 13.53 8.86 8.40
CA ASP A 229 13.21 9.82 9.48
C ASP A 229 13.20 11.25 8.93
N VAL A 230 14.19 11.60 8.13
CA VAL A 230 14.30 12.90 7.44
C VAL A 230 13.14 13.09 6.46
N LEU A 231 12.81 12.08 5.67
CA LEU A 231 11.66 12.13 4.77
C LEU A 231 10.35 12.39 5.56
N LEU A 232 10.14 11.68 6.66
CA LEU A 232 8.96 11.84 7.50
C LEU A 232 8.86 13.28 8.05
N TYR A 233 9.98 13.85 8.49
CA TYR A 233 10.07 15.24 8.90
C TYR A 233 9.71 16.20 7.75
N GLN A 234 10.24 15.98 6.55
CA GLN A 234 9.90 16.77 5.36
C GLN A 234 8.41 16.69 5.02
N ILE A 235 7.79 15.52 5.19
CA ILE A 235 6.37 15.35 4.91
C ILE A 235 5.50 16.08 5.95
N ILE A 236 5.74 15.85 7.22
CA ILE A 236 4.84 16.29 8.30
C ILE A 236 5.10 17.76 8.67
N VAL A 237 6.36 18.11 8.90
CA VAL A 237 6.74 19.42 9.44
C VAL A 237 6.95 20.43 8.31
N LYS A 238 7.73 20.04 7.30
CA LYS A 238 8.09 20.94 6.18
C LYS A 238 7.09 20.90 5.03
N LYS A 239 6.09 20.00 5.07
CA LYS A 239 5.04 19.86 4.06
C LYS A 239 5.58 19.77 2.62
N GLY A 240 6.68 19.05 2.45
CA GLY A 240 7.33 18.83 1.17
C GLY A 240 8.45 19.80 0.81
N ALA A 241 8.71 20.84 1.63
CA ALA A 241 9.87 21.71 1.42
C ALA A 241 11.19 20.97 1.72
N SER A 242 12.26 21.32 1.00
CA SER A 242 13.59 20.78 1.26
C SER A 242 14.17 21.32 2.57
N ILE A 243 15.05 20.54 3.21
CA ILE A 243 15.71 20.95 4.48
C ILE A 243 16.69 22.09 4.22
N ASN A 244 17.27 22.18 3.03
CA ASN A 244 18.24 23.23 2.67
C ASN A 244 17.65 24.66 2.64
N SER A 245 16.35 24.81 2.78
CA SER A 245 15.69 26.12 2.89
C SER A 245 15.60 26.67 4.32
N ILE A 246 16.17 25.98 5.31
CA ILE A 246 16.01 26.30 6.75
C ILE A 246 17.03 27.33 7.25
N ASP A 247 18.21 27.44 6.63
CA ASP A 247 19.38 27.92 7.34
C ASP A 247 19.77 29.38 7.03
N LYS A 248 18.90 30.22 6.51
CA LYS A 248 19.29 31.59 6.21
C LYS A 248 18.55 32.71 6.96
N GLU A 249 17.59 32.37 7.82
CA GLU A 249 16.78 33.42 8.51
C GLU A 249 16.77 33.38 10.04
N GLU A 250 17.49 32.47 10.70
CA GLU A 250 17.54 32.41 12.17
C GLU A 250 18.96 32.28 12.73
N PHE A 251 19.86 33.16 12.32
CA PHE A 251 21.07 33.50 13.12
C PHE A 251 21.40 34.97 13.01
#